data_e08fd8b18198edd27a2c924618670ee3
#
_entry.id   e08fd8b18198edd27a2c924618670ee3
#
_cell.length_a   1.000
_cell.length_b   1.000
_cell.length_c   1.000
_cell.angle_alpha   90.00
_cell.angle_beta   90.00
_cell.angle_gamma   90.00
#
_symmetry.space_group_name_H-M   'P 1'
#
loop_
_entity.id
_entity.type
_entity.pdbx_description
1 polymer ?
#
loop_
_entity_poly.entity_id
_entity_poly.type
_entity_poly.pdbx_seq_one_letter_code
_entity_poly.pdbx_strand_id
1 'polypeptide(L)'
;KSKDWKVKPELLHGDGFQDAIVLIFGKPRTAIFAHMDNIGYAVSYKKNLVRIGGPRGESGWKLVGSDSKGEIECTLKVQWLWAAGNKKEELKYRFKRNIDRGTPLIFKPNFRETEKTVQTPYLDNRLGVWNALQVAENLENGIIVFSTYEEVGGGSVQFLAKYMSSLHIAQFG
;
A
#
# COMPACT_ATOMS: atom_id res chain seq x y z
N LYS A 1 -14.47 -9.30 -12.00
CA LYS A 1 -14.23 -10.63 -11.40
C LYS A 1 -15.34 -11.08 -10.43
N SER A 2 -16.01 -10.19 -9.72
CA SER A 2 -17.08 -10.58 -8.76
C SER A 2 -18.36 -11.16 -9.38
N LYS A 3 -18.52 -11.18 -10.70
CA LYS A 3 -19.72 -11.71 -11.37
C LYS A 3 -19.89 -13.22 -11.19
N ASP A 4 -18.78 -13.93 -10.97
CA ASP A 4 -18.72 -15.40 -10.91
C ASP A 4 -18.49 -15.91 -9.48
N TRP A 5 -18.54 -15.04 -8.46
CA TRP A 5 -18.38 -15.47 -7.08
C TRP A 5 -19.61 -16.22 -6.58
N LYS A 6 -19.36 -17.31 -5.84
CA LYS A 6 -20.42 -18.20 -5.32
C LYS A 6 -21.45 -17.44 -4.48
N VAL A 7 -21.00 -16.46 -3.68
CA VAL A 7 -21.83 -15.58 -2.88
C VAL A 7 -21.47 -14.13 -3.21
N LYS A 8 -22.48 -13.31 -3.44
CA LYS A 8 -22.27 -11.86 -3.62
C LYS A 8 -22.09 -11.20 -2.25
N PRO A 9 -20.95 -10.59 -1.95
CA PRO A 9 -20.75 -9.91 -0.68
C PRO A 9 -21.52 -8.59 -0.60
N GLU A 10 -21.80 -8.17 0.62
CA GLU A 10 -22.04 -6.76 0.93
C GLU A 10 -20.70 -6.01 0.81
N LEU A 11 -20.73 -4.86 0.13
CA LEU A 11 -19.55 -4.03 -0.12
C LEU A 11 -19.64 -2.74 0.67
N LEU A 12 -18.65 -2.51 1.55
CA LEU A 12 -18.48 -1.26 2.27
C LEU A 12 -17.14 -0.61 1.86
N HIS A 13 -17.18 0.67 1.57
CA HIS A 13 -15.98 1.45 1.17
C HIS A 13 -16.23 2.95 1.29
N GLY A 14 -15.22 3.75 0.96
CA GLY A 14 -15.27 5.21 0.90
C GLY A 14 -14.73 5.87 2.17
N ASP A 15 -14.93 7.18 2.29
CA ASP A 15 -14.33 8.03 3.33
C ASP A 15 -14.65 7.54 4.75
N GLY A 16 -15.88 7.06 4.98
CA GLY A 16 -16.30 6.48 6.26
C GLY A 16 -15.55 5.21 6.65
N PHE A 17 -14.82 4.59 5.72
CA PHE A 17 -13.98 3.41 5.94
C PHE A 17 -12.50 3.69 5.70
N GLN A 18 -12.08 4.97 5.71
CA GLN A 18 -10.70 5.39 5.46
C GLN A 18 -10.13 4.79 4.16
N ASP A 19 -10.93 4.79 3.09
CA ASP A 19 -10.63 4.20 1.79
C ASP A 19 -10.37 2.68 1.80
N ALA A 20 -10.58 2.01 2.92
CA ALA A 20 -10.56 0.56 2.96
C ALA A 20 -11.77 -0.04 2.23
N ILE A 21 -11.61 -1.26 1.73
CA ILE A 21 -12.69 -2.04 1.11
C ILE A 21 -12.99 -3.22 2.02
N VAL A 22 -14.25 -3.35 2.44
CA VAL A 22 -14.73 -4.47 3.27
C VAL A 22 -15.75 -5.26 2.48
N LEU A 23 -15.54 -6.56 2.36
CA LEU A 23 -16.44 -7.51 1.72
C LEU A 23 -16.99 -8.45 2.80
N ILE A 24 -18.31 -8.43 3.01
CA ILE A 24 -18.98 -9.27 4.01
C ILE A 24 -19.76 -10.36 3.28
N PHE A 25 -19.44 -11.62 3.58
CA PHE A 25 -20.07 -12.81 3.02
C PHE A 25 -20.90 -13.52 4.08
N GLY A 26 -22.17 -13.77 3.82
CA GLY A 26 -23.06 -14.58 4.64
C GLY A 26 -23.08 -14.20 6.13
N LYS A 27 -22.82 -15.17 7.01
CA LYS A 27 -22.75 -14.99 8.47
C LYS A 27 -21.30 -15.12 8.93
N PRO A 28 -20.52 -14.05 8.91
CA PRO A 28 -19.08 -14.12 9.13
C PRO A 28 -18.71 -14.46 10.58
N ARG A 29 -17.66 -15.24 10.74
CA ARG A 29 -16.98 -15.51 12.03
C ARG A 29 -15.50 -15.23 11.98
N THR A 30 -14.95 -15.02 10.79
CA THR A 30 -13.51 -14.83 10.55
C THR A 30 -13.33 -13.65 9.59
N ALA A 31 -12.27 -12.89 9.79
CA ALA A 31 -11.87 -11.85 8.86
C ALA A 31 -10.43 -12.08 8.38
N ILE A 32 -10.19 -11.81 7.11
CA ILE A 32 -8.88 -11.83 6.46
C ILE A 32 -8.54 -10.39 6.08
N PHE A 33 -7.34 -9.95 6.43
CA PHE A 33 -6.84 -8.62 6.10
C PHE A 33 -5.68 -8.71 5.10
N ALA A 34 -5.68 -7.80 4.14
CA ALA A 34 -4.56 -7.54 3.26
C ALA A 34 -4.51 -6.04 2.96
N HIS A 35 -3.35 -5.39 3.13
CA HIS A 35 -3.26 -3.96 2.86
C HIS A 35 -2.98 -3.67 1.38
N MET A 36 -3.47 -2.51 0.92
CA MET A 36 -3.35 -2.06 -0.46
C MET A 36 -2.28 -0.99 -0.66
N ASP A 37 -1.91 -0.29 0.40
CA ASP A 37 -0.90 0.75 0.35
C ASP A 37 0.51 0.18 0.20
N ASN A 38 1.44 1.04 -0.18
CA ASN A 38 2.83 0.67 -0.41
C ASN A 38 3.77 1.68 0.24
N ILE A 39 4.94 1.23 0.62
CA ILE A 39 6.07 2.11 0.96
C ILE A 39 6.48 2.95 -0.26
N GLY A 40 7.03 4.12 0.01
CA GLY A 40 7.51 5.00 -1.04
C GLY A 40 8.04 6.31 -0.50
N TYR A 41 7.90 7.35 -1.29
CA TYR A 41 8.37 8.69 -0.97
C TYR A 41 7.33 9.72 -1.35
N ALA A 42 7.22 10.79 -0.56
CA ALA A 42 6.49 11.99 -0.92
C ALA A 42 7.47 13.10 -1.32
N VAL A 43 7.16 13.82 -2.37
CA VAL A 43 7.96 14.97 -2.81
C VAL A 43 7.82 16.14 -1.84
N SER A 44 8.94 16.69 -1.41
CA SER A 44 9.04 17.83 -0.52
C SER A 44 9.75 19.01 -1.21
N TYR A 45 10.14 20.04 -0.42
CA TYR A 45 10.82 21.22 -0.92
C TYR A 45 12.22 20.91 -1.50
N LYS A 46 12.70 21.72 -2.45
CA LYS A 46 14.08 21.67 -2.98
C LYS A 46 14.48 20.30 -3.50
N LYS A 47 13.55 19.59 -4.14
CA LYS A 47 13.71 18.21 -4.64
C LYS A 47 13.98 17.16 -3.57
N ASN A 48 13.73 17.48 -2.30
CA ASN A 48 13.82 16.49 -1.22
C ASN A 48 12.66 15.51 -1.27
N LEU A 49 12.90 14.34 -0.69
CA LEU A 49 11.92 13.28 -0.51
C LEU A 49 11.75 12.98 0.99
N VAL A 50 10.53 12.72 1.38
CA VAL A 50 10.16 12.19 2.70
C VAL A 50 9.69 10.75 2.51
N ARG A 51 10.10 9.85 3.40
CA ARG A 51 9.63 8.46 3.36
C ARG A 51 8.15 8.35 3.70
N ILE A 52 7.46 7.47 2.98
CA ILE A 52 6.15 6.93 3.33
C ILE A 52 6.42 5.48 3.72
N GLY A 53 6.13 5.12 4.96
CA GLY A 53 6.56 3.83 5.52
C GLY A 53 8.08 3.73 5.69
N GLY A 54 8.63 2.54 5.50
CA GLY A 54 10.03 2.23 5.70
C GLY A 54 10.85 1.93 4.44
N PRO A 55 10.73 2.66 3.32
CA PRO A 55 11.45 2.31 2.10
C PRO A 55 12.95 2.43 2.30
N ARG A 56 13.68 1.40 1.88
CA ARG A 56 15.15 1.39 1.78
C ARG A 56 15.52 1.38 0.31
N GLY A 57 16.11 2.47 -0.16
CA GLY A 57 16.53 2.60 -1.54
C GLY A 57 17.93 3.13 -1.65
N GLU A 58 18.58 2.88 -2.77
CA GLU A 58 19.92 3.31 -3.08
C GLU A 58 19.93 4.36 -4.20
N SER A 59 20.99 5.16 -4.25
CA SER A 59 21.17 6.10 -5.35
C SER A 59 21.18 5.37 -6.70
N GLY A 60 20.43 5.92 -7.66
CA GLY A 60 20.30 5.33 -8.99
C GLY A 60 19.02 4.55 -9.21
N TRP A 61 18.33 4.13 -8.15
CA TRP A 61 17.05 3.44 -8.29
C TRP A 61 15.99 4.33 -8.92
N LYS A 62 15.14 3.73 -9.75
CA LYS A 62 14.06 4.43 -10.44
C LYS A 62 12.82 4.51 -9.59
N LEU A 63 12.26 5.72 -9.54
CA LEU A 63 10.97 6.00 -8.93
C LEU A 63 9.98 6.44 -10.00
N VAL A 64 8.72 6.06 -9.84
CA VAL A 64 7.61 6.43 -10.71
C VAL A 64 6.46 7.03 -9.92
N GLY A 65 5.66 7.86 -10.58
CA GLY A 65 4.47 8.51 -10.05
C GLY A 65 3.82 9.39 -11.09
N SER A 66 2.90 10.24 -10.69
CA SER A 66 2.31 11.26 -11.54
C SER A 66 1.97 12.52 -10.75
N ASP A 67 2.06 13.67 -11.36
CA ASP A 67 1.64 14.95 -10.80
C ASP A 67 0.73 15.71 -11.78
N SER A 68 0.40 16.96 -11.51
CA SER A 68 -0.45 17.79 -12.39
C SER A 68 0.08 17.93 -13.81
N LYS A 69 1.36 17.68 -14.05
CA LYS A 69 2.05 17.81 -15.36
C LYS A 69 2.29 16.46 -16.03
N GLY A 70 1.71 15.38 -15.50
CA GLY A 70 1.75 14.05 -16.07
C GLY A 70 2.71 13.09 -15.38
N GLU A 71 2.99 11.99 -16.08
CA GLU A 71 3.78 10.89 -15.55
C GLU A 71 5.23 11.24 -15.27
N ILE A 72 5.77 10.59 -14.26
CA ILE A 72 7.12 10.79 -13.74
C ILE A 72 7.86 9.46 -13.73
N GLU A 73 9.03 9.45 -14.32
CA GLU A 73 10.07 8.49 -14.04
C GLU A 73 11.33 9.26 -13.65
N CYS A 74 11.69 9.21 -12.37
CA CYS A 74 12.84 9.93 -11.85
C CYS A 74 13.83 8.97 -11.18
N THR A 75 14.97 9.50 -10.74
CA THR A 75 16.03 8.71 -10.10
C THR A 75 16.20 9.14 -8.65
N LEU A 76 16.19 8.17 -7.74
CA LEU A 76 16.49 8.39 -6.32
C LEU A 76 17.96 8.78 -6.16
N LYS A 77 18.23 9.76 -5.30
CA LYS A 77 19.55 10.17 -4.87
C LYS A 77 19.59 10.15 -3.34
N VAL A 78 20.44 9.31 -2.80
CA VAL A 78 20.70 9.21 -1.36
C VAL A 78 22.04 9.88 -1.08
N GLN A 79 22.07 10.85 -0.19
CA GLN A 79 23.25 11.57 0.23
C GLN A 79 23.40 11.53 1.74
N TRP A 80 24.64 11.53 2.21
CA TRP A 80 24.92 11.61 3.63
C TRP A 80 25.61 12.94 3.90
N LEU A 81 25.00 13.74 4.76
CA LEU A 81 25.53 15.04 5.18
C LEU A 81 26.00 14.95 6.62
N TRP A 82 27.10 15.63 6.91
CA TRP A 82 27.52 15.87 8.28
C TRP A 82 26.95 17.21 8.74
N ALA A 83 26.12 17.21 9.77
CA ALA A 83 25.56 18.40 10.37
C ALA A 83 25.59 18.29 11.90
N ALA A 84 26.17 19.29 12.56
CA ALA A 84 26.25 19.35 14.02
C ALA A 84 26.84 18.06 14.66
N GLY A 85 27.88 17.49 14.06
CA GLY A 85 28.52 16.26 14.56
C GLY A 85 27.78 14.95 14.26
N ASN A 86 26.63 15.00 13.61
CA ASN A 86 25.84 13.82 13.28
C ASN A 86 25.77 13.58 11.77
N LYS A 87 25.80 12.31 11.39
CA LYS A 87 25.57 11.89 10.01
C LYS A 87 24.07 11.86 9.74
N LYS A 88 23.59 12.69 8.81
CA LYS A 88 22.19 12.78 8.41
C LYS A 88 22.02 12.32 6.98
N GLU A 89 21.03 11.47 6.75
CA GLU A 89 20.62 11.09 5.41
C GLU A 89 19.75 12.18 4.79
N GLU A 90 20.03 12.50 3.54
CA GLU A 90 19.22 13.38 2.71
C GLU A 90 18.77 12.60 1.47
N LEU A 91 17.46 12.57 1.24
CA LEU A 91 16.83 11.88 0.12
C LEU A 91 16.36 12.90 -0.89
N LYS A 92 16.77 12.77 -2.13
CA LYS A 92 16.39 13.64 -3.24
C LYS A 92 15.99 12.84 -4.46
N TYR A 93 15.29 13.49 -5.38
CA TYR A 93 15.08 12.95 -6.72
C TYR A 93 15.86 13.73 -7.77
N ARG A 94 16.25 13.04 -8.84
CA ARG A 94 16.81 13.64 -10.06
C ARG A 94 15.78 13.50 -11.18
N PHE A 95 15.28 14.64 -11.66
CA PHE A 95 14.32 14.73 -12.74
C PHE A 95 14.52 16.05 -13.50
N LYS A 96 14.10 16.10 -14.77
CA LYS A 96 14.29 17.26 -15.67
C LYS A 96 13.55 18.52 -15.20
N ARG A 97 12.51 18.39 -14.37
CA ARG A 97 11.72 19.49 -13.82
C ARG A 97 11.50 19.33 -12.32
N ASN A 98 10.90 20.32 -11.69
CA ASN A 98 10.36 20.15 -10.34
C ASN A 98 9.06 19.33 -10.44
N ILE A 99 8.90 18.42 -9.50
CA ILE A 99 7.70 17.63 -9.29
C ILE A 99 6.86 18.35 -8.23
N ASP A 100 5.54 18.29 -8.35
CA ASP A 100 4.64 18.94 -7.41
C ASP A 100 4.80 18.34 -6.01
N ARG A 101 4.73 19.21 -4.99
CA ARG A 101 4.87 18.77 -3.59
C ARG A 101 3.71 17.87 -3.19
N GLY A 102 4.00 16.89 -2.34
CA GLY A 102 3.04 15.89 -1.92
C GLY A 102 2.88 14.74 -2.92
N THR A 103 3.42 14.86 -4.14
CA THR A 103 3.35 13.77 -5.13
C THR A 103 3.98 12.50 -4.56
N PRO A 104 3.23 11.37 -4.49
CA PRO A 104 3.78 10.09 -4.11
C PRO A 104 4.64 9.51 -5.23
N LEU A 105 5.78 8.97 -4.86
CA LEU A 105 6.70 8.27 -5.75
C LEU A 105 6.99 6.90 -5.19
N ILE A 106 6.84 5.88 -6.01
CA ILE A 106 7.12 4.48 -5.65
C ILE A 106 8.29 3.94 -6.46
N PHE A 107 8.91 2.86 -6.02
CA PHE A 107 9.93 2.17 -6.83
C PHE A 107 9.32 1.70 -8.15
N LYS A 108 10.04 1.93 -9.25
CA LYS A 108 9.61 1.43 -10.55
C LYS A 108 9.47 -0.09 -10.51
N PRO A 109 8.30 -0.64 -10.80
CA PRO A 109 8.11 -2.08 -10.86
C PRO A 109 9.06 -2.74 -11.86
N ASN A 110 9.71 -3.82 -11.43
CA ASN A 110 10.55 -4.67 -12.26
C ASN A 110 10.15 -6.12 -11.99
N PHE A 111 9.08 -6.56 -12.64
CA PHE A 111 8.57 -7.92 -12.51
C PHE A 111 9.50 -8.89 -13.21
N ARG A 112 9.96 -9.90 -12.48
CA ARG A 112 10.76 -11.01 -13.00
C ARG A 112 10.17 -12.32 -12.51
N GLU A 113 10.09 -13.27 -13.37
CA GLU A 113 9.52 -14.58 -13.11
C GLU A 113 10.42 -15.69 -13.65
N THR A 114 10.50 -16.77 -12.90
CA THR A 114 11.08 -18.05 -13.30
C THR A 114 10.06 -19.15 -13.02
N GLU A 115 10.35 -20.39 -13.37
CA GLU A 115 9.46 -21.53 -13.04
C GLU A 115 9.17 -21.68 -11.54
N LYS A 116 10.03 -21.15 -10.66
CA LYS A 116 9.96 -21.36 -9.21
C LYS A 116 9.83 -20.08 -8.40
N THR A 117 10.06 -18.91 -9.01
CA THR A 117 10.15 -17.66 -8.25
C THR A 117 9.53 -16.50 -9.00
N VAL A 118 8.92 -15.60 -8.23
CA VAL A 118 8.49 -14.27 -8.67
C VAL A 118 9.26 -13.24 -7.87
N GLN A 119 9.80 -12.24 -8.52
CA GLN A 119 10.49 -11.13 -7.91
C GLN A 119 9.96 -9.80 -8.45
N THR A 120 9.41 -8.98 -7.56
CA THR A 120 8.95 -7.63 -7.86
C THR A 120 8.90 -6.82 -6.57
N PRO A 121 9.03 -5.49 -6.58
CA PRO A 121 8.67 -4.67 -5.44
C PRO A 121 7.17 -4.83 -5.14
N TYR A 122 6.80 -4.64 -3.87
CA TYR A 122 5.40 -4.60 -3.41
C TYR A 122 4.64 -5.94 -3.46
N LEU A 123 5.34 -7.06 -3.34
CA LEU A 123 4.67 -8.34 -3.03
C LEU A 123 3.96 -8.27 -1.67
N ASP A 124 4.52 -7.50 -0.76
CA ASP A 124 3.89 -7.03 0.45
C ASP A 124 3.09 -5.74 0.13
N ASN A 125 1.74 -5.77 0.11
CA ASN A 125 0.95 -6.96 0.36
C ASN A 125 0.06 -7.33 -0.85
N ARG A 126 0.54 -7.12 -2.06
CA ARG A 126 -0.19 -7.47 -3.30
C ARG A 126 -0.46 -8.97 -3.43
N LEU A 127 0.44 -9.78 -2.86
CA LEU A 127 0.24 -11.23 -2.81
C LEU A 127 -0.91 -11.58 -1.86
N GLY A 128 -0.98 -10.94 -0.70
CA GLY A 128 -2.11 -11.09 0.22
C GLY A 128 -3.44 -10.66 -0.40
N VAL A 129 -3.46 -9.53 -1.11
CA VAL A 129 -4.64 -9.07 -1.85
C VAL A 129 -5.06 -10.09 -2.91
N TRP A 130 -4.11 -10.64 -3.67
CA TRP A 130 -4.39 -11.66 -4.67
C TRP A 130 -4.95 -12.94 -4.04
N ASN A 131 -4.33 -13.43 -2.96
CA ASN A 131 -4.80 -14.61 -2.22
C ASN A 131 -6.21 -14.40 -1.67
N ALA A 132 -6.49 -13.25 -1.06
CA ALA A 132 -7.81 -12.91 -0.56
C ALA A 132 -8.88 -12.90 -1.65
N LEU A 133 -8.54 -12.41 -2.86
CA LEU A 133 -9.45 -12.45 -4.01
C LEU A 133 -9.70 -13.88 -4.50
N GLN A 134 -8.70 -14.78 -4.44
CA GLN A 134 -8.93 -16.20 -4.76
C GLN A 134 -9.83 -16.88 -3.74
N VAL A 135 -9.65 -16.59 -2.46
CA VAL A 135 -10.53 -17.09 -1.38
C VAL A 135 -11.97 -16.59 -1.60
N ALA A 136 -12.14 -15.33 -2.00
CA ALA A 136 -13.46 -14.72 -2.22
C ALA A 136 -14.32 -15.47 -3.24
N GLU A 137 -13.71 -16.13 -4.23
CA GLU A 137 -14.43 -16.85 -5.29
C GLU A 137 -15.38 -17.92 -4.73
N ASN A 138 -14.99 -18.56 -3.63
CA ASN A 138 -15.72 -19.67 -3.01
C ASN A 138 -16.14 -19.40 -1.56
N LEU A 139 -15.91 -18.20 -1.03
CA LEU A 139 -16.23 -17.86 0.35
C LEU A 139 -17.74 -17.71 0.54
N GLU A 140 -18.31 -18.47 1.45
CA GLU A 140 -19.72 -18.40 1.81
C GLU A 140 -19.98 -17.54 3.05
N ASN A 141 -19.07 -17.62 4.03
CA ASN A 141 -19.20 -16.91 5.30
C ASN A 141 -17.83 -16.38 5.73
N GLY A 142 -17.69 -15.08 5.85
CA GLY A 142 -16.42 -14.44 6.24
C GLY A 142 -16.37 -12.98 5.88
N ILE A 143 -15.30 -12.32 6.28
CA ILE A 143 -15.00 -10.94 5.89
C ILE A 143 -13.65 -10.92 5.21
N ILE A 144 -13.55 -10.19 4.12
CA ILE A 144 -12.28 -9.82 3.50
C ILE A 144 -12.14 -8.31 3.59
N VAL A 145 -11.00 -7.86 4.10
CA VAL A 145 -10.66 -6.46 4.26
C VAL A 145 -9.42 -6.15 3.45
N PHE A 146 -9.56 -5.24 2.51
CA PHE A 146 -8.42 -4.59 1.88
C PHE A 146 -8.19 -3.26 2.59
N SER A 147 -7.23 -3.26 3.52
CA SER A 147 -6.94 -2.11 4.38
C SER A 147 -5.99 -1.11 3.71
N THR A 148 -5.94 0.07 4.30
CA THR A 148 -5.08 1.20 3.90
C THR A 148 -4.26 1.68 5.08
N TYR A 149 -3.17 2.41 4.81
CA TYR A 149 -2.29 3.04 5.81
C TYR A 149 -1.55 2.05 6.73
N GLU A 150 -1.40 0.79 6.32
CA GLU A 150 -0.65 -0.21 7.11
C GLU A 150 0.80 0.23 7.26
N GLU A 151 1.42 0.64 6.17
CA GLU A 151 2.83 1.03 6.08
C GLU A 151 3.20 2.29 6.88
N VAL A 152 2.21 3.01 7.39
CA VAL A 152 2.41 4.24 8.16
C VAL A 152 1.84 4.16 9.59
N GLY A 153 1.64 2.96 10.10
CA GLY A 153 1.26 2.73 11.49
C GLY A 153 -0.07 2.01 11.69
N GLY A 154 -0.43 1.11 10.78
CA GLY A 154 -1.59 0.21 10.93
C GLY A 154 -2.96 0.87 10.72
N GLY A 155 -3.00 2.14 10.37
CA GLY A 155 -4.11 3.01 9.96
C GLY A 155 -5.53 2.52 10.20
N SER A 156 -6.16 2.01 9.14
CA SER A 156 -7.57 1.64 9.17
C SER A 156 -7.91 0.41 10.01
N VAL A 157 -6.93 -0.41 10.40
CA VAL A 157 -7.20 -1.68 11.13
C VAL A 157 -7.89 -1.44 12.46
N GLN A 158 -7.45 -0.48 13.26
CA GLN A 158 -8.08 -0.18 14.57
C GLN A 158 -9.52 0.32 14.40
N PHE A 159 -9.77 1.15 13.40
CA PHE A 159 -11.10 1.61 13.06
C PHE A 159 -12.00 0.44 12.63
N LEU A 160 -11.51 -0.39 11.73
CA LEU A 160 -12.24 -1.56 11.20
C LEU A 160 -12.53 -2.59 12.29
N ALA A 161 -11.58 -2.84 13.20
CA ALA A 161 -11.78 -3.74 14.33
C ALA A 161 -12.95 -3.27 15.24
N LYS A 162 -13.03 -1.96 15.53
CA LYS A 162 -14.15 -1.39 16.28
C LYS A 162 -15.48 -1.55 15.54
N TYR A 163 -15.50 -1.27 14.24
CA TYR A 163 -16.67 -1.45 13.41
C TYR A 163 -17.15 -2.92 13.42
N MET A 164 -16.24 -3.87 13.21
CA MET A 164 -16.58 -5.30 13.21
C MET A 164 -17.03 -5.79 14.58
N SER A 165 -16.48 -5.28 15.68
CA SER A 165 -16.95 -5.57 17.03
C SER A 165 -18.39 -5.10 17.24
N SER A 166 -18.80 -3.98 16.63
CA SER A 166 -20.19 -3.49 16.69
C SER A 166 -21.18 -4.39 15.95
N LEU A 167 -20.70 -5.17 14.99
CA LEU A 167 -21.49 -6.18 14.26
C LEU A 167 -21.62 -7.51 15.02
N HIS A 168 -21.22 -7.57 16.30
CA HIS A 168 -21.17 -8.80 17.13
C HIS A 168 -20.32 -9.93 16.52
N ILE A 169 -19.36 -9.58 15.69
CA ILE A 169 -18.34 -10.51 15.19
C ILE A 169 -17.29 -10.60 16.30
N ALA A 170 -17.59 -11.41 17.33
CA ALA A 170 -16.72 -11.62 18.45
C ALA A 170 -15.62 -12.62 18.06
N GLN A 171 -14.39 -12.19 18.18
CA GLN A 171 -13.11 -12.89 18.07
C GLN A 171 -12.42 -12.81 16.72
N PHE A 172 -11.47 -11.88 16.67
CA PHE A 172 -10.36 -11.93 15.75
C PHE A 172 -9.24 -12.75 16.43
N GLY A 173 -8.92 -13.90 15.85
CA GLY A 173 -7.71 -14.64 16.17
C GLY A 173 -6.53 -14.08 15.40
#